data_5130cb14d6487e8affe78e0ec0ba5a1c
#
_entry.id   5130cb14d6487e8affe78e0ec0ba5a1c
#
_cell.length_a   1.000
_cell.length_b   1.000
_cell.length_c   1.000
_cell.angle_alpha   90.00
_cell.angle_beta   90.00
_cell.angle_gamma   90.00
#
_symmetry.space_group_name_H-M   'P 1'
#
loop_
_entity.id
_entity.type
_entity.pdbx_description
1 polymer ?
#
loop_
_entity_poly.entity_id
_entity_poly.type
_entity_poly.pdbx_seq_one_letter_code
_entity_poly.pdbx_strand_id
1 'polypeptide(L)'
;MEMQSLDQNTIEEIKKRLVKTYNPREIYLLEPKGYDSVDSNILIVVDGKDIEHYKLMVAGHKALIGVRVPKNILVYTQEEFDEYSEDQSTLSYSIKHYGKRIYARA
;
A
#
# COMPACT_ATOMS: atom_id res chain seq x y z
N MET A 1 -12.12 12.36 -19.54
CA MET A 1 -12.43 11.28 -18.56
C MET A 1 -11.88 11.66 -17.21
N GLU A 2 -12.70 11.66 -16.21
CA GLU A 2 -12.22 12.03 -14.89
C GLU A 2 -11.53 10.89 -14.18
N MET A 3 -10.51 11.24 -13.43
CA MET A 3 -9.84 10.31 -12.56
C MET A 3 -10.76 10.03 -11.40
N GLN A 4 -11.01 8.78 -11.17
CA GLN A 4 -11.88 8.41 -10.06
C GLN A 4 -11.08 7.99 -8.86
N SER A 5 -11.39 8.59 -7.72
CA SER A 5 -10.88 8.09 -6.45
C SER A 5 -11.51 6.73 -6.20
N LEU A 6 -10.81 5.90 -5.45
CA LEU A 6 -11.37 4.62 -5.03
C LEU A 6 -12.54 4.89 -4.10
N ASP A 7 -13.65 4.21 -4.32
CA ASP A 7 -14.76 4.36 -3.41
C ASP A 7 -14.48 3.64 -2.09
N GLN A 8 -15.24 3.98 -1.07
CA GLN A 8 -15.01 3.45 0.26
C GLN A 8 -15.17 1.93 0.32
N ASN A 9 -16.10 1.39 -0.46
CA ASN A 9 -16.31 -0.06 -0.49
C ASN A 9 -15.08 -0.78 -1.04
N THR A 10 -14.46 -0.25 -2.08
CA THR A 10 -13.25 -0.83 -2.66
C THR A 10 -12.10 -0.75 -1.66
N ILE A 11 -11.95 0.39 -0.98
CA ILE A 11 -10.90 0.55 0.03
C ILE A 11 -11.09 -0.46 1.16
N GLU A 12 -12.32 -0.65 1.63
CA GLU A 12 -12.60 -1.61 2.68
C GLU A 12 -12.30 -3.05 2.25
N GLU A 13 -12.59 -3.36 1.00
CA GLU A 13 -12.30 -4.71 0.49
C GLU A 13 -10.79 -4.93 0.39
N ILE A 14 -10.06 -3.94 -0.09
CA ILE A 14 -8.60 -4.00 -0.15
C ILE A 14 -8.03 -4.22 1.25
N LYS A 15 -8.47 -3.40 2.20
CA LYS A 15 -8.01 -3.49 3.59
C LYS A 15 -8.27 -4.88 4.16
N LYS A 16 -9.50 -5.36 4.02
CA LYS A 16 -9.90 -6.65 4.56
C LYS A 16 -9.01 -7.78 4.05
N ARG A 17 -8.77 -7.81 2.75
CA ARG A 17 -7.96 -8.87 2.14
C ARG A 17 -6.50 -8.79 2.55
N LEU A 18 -5.95 -7.59 2.64
CA LEU A 18 -4.54 -7.42 3.00
C LEU A 18 -4.31 -7.68 4.47
N VAL A 19 -5.25 -7.31 5.34
CA VAL A 19 -5.16 -7.63 6.76
C VAL A 19 -5.12 -9.14 6.95
N LYS A 20 -5.97 -9.85 6.25
CA LYS A 20 -6.03 -11.31 6.33
C LYS A 20 -4.73 -11.95 5.83
N THR A 21 -4.16 -11.39 4.77
CA THR A 21 -2.97 -11.96 4.13
C THR A 21 -1.71 -11.73 4.94
N TYR A 22 -1.55 -10.52 5.49
CA TYR A 22 -0.27 -10.10 6.09
C TYR A 22 -0.30 -9.97 7.60
N ASN A 23 -1.48 -9.80 8.20
CA ASN A 23 -1.57 -9.36 9.60
C ASN A 23 -0.64 -8.17 9.84
N PRO A 24 -0.81 -7.09 9.07
CA PRO A 24 0.17 -6.01 9.02
C PRO A 24 0.06 -5.08 10.21
N ARG A 25 1.11 -4.27 10.39
CA ARG A 25 1.06 -3.20 11.38
C ARG A 25 0.26 -2.01 10.87
N GLU A 26 0.47 -1.66 9.61
CA GLU A 26 -0.20 -0.52 8.99
C GLU A 26 -0.37 -0.77 7.50
N ILE A 27 -1.37 -0.12 6.90
CA ILE A 27 -1.55 -0.08 5.46
C ILE A 27 -1.80 1.36 5.06
N TYR A 28 -1.04 1.83 4.07
CA TYR A 28 -1.19 3.17 3.50
C TYR A 28 -1.65 3.07 2.05
N LEU A 29 -2.40 4.06 1.62
CA LEU A 29 -2.88 4.15 0.25
C LEU A 29 -2.59 5.55 -0.28
N LEU A 30 -1.93 5.61 -1.44
CA LEU A 30 -1.73 6.86 -2.17
C LEU A 30 -2.42 6.69 -3.51
N GLU A 31 -3.51 7.44 -3.71
CA GLU A 31 -4.27 7.38 -4.94
C GLU A 31 -3.56 8.14 -6.06
N PRO A 32 -3.83 7.80 -7.33
CA PRO A 32 -3.17 8.49 -8.45
C PRO A 32 -3.54 9.96 -8.50
N LYS A 33 -2.59 10.76 -8.99
CA LYS A 33 -2.75 12.21 -9.04
C LYS A 33 -2.82 12.72 -10.48
N GLY A 34 -3.78 12.26 -11.25
CA GLY A 34 -4.00 12.82 -12.57
C GLY A 34 -3.11 12.25 -13.66
N TYR A 35 -2.31 13.10 -14.29
CA TYR A 35 -1.72 12.77 -15.59
C TYR A 35 -0.57 11.74 -15.56
N ASP A 36 0.13 11.69 -14.46
CA ASP A 36 1.39 10.95 -14.42
C ASP A 36 1.24 9.48 -14.18
N SER A 37 0.17 9.07 -13.56
CA SER A 37 -0.03 7.67 -13.22
C SER A 37 -1.52 7.40 -12.98
N VAL A 38 -1.92 6.19 -13.29
CA VAL A 38 -3.26 5.70 -12.96
C VAL A 38 -3.21 4.70 -11.82
N ASP A 39 -2.02 4.33 -11.37
CA ASP A 39 -1.86 3.31 -10.35
C ASP A 39 -2.06 3.88 -8.95
N SER A 40 -2.80 3.16 -8.13
CA SER A 40 -2.84 3.41 -6.70
C SER A 40 -1.63 2.72 -6.08
N ASN A 41 -0.99 3.37 -5.13
CA ASN A 41 0.16 2.80 -4.45
C ASN A 41 -0.27 2.33 -3.07
N ILE A 42 -0.09 1.05 -2.80
CA ILE A 42 -0.47 0.45 -1.52
C ILE A 42 0.81 0.02 -0.83
N LEU A 43 1.04 0.56 0.37
CA LEU A 43 2.23 0.22 1.14
C LEU A 43 1.80 -0.49 2.41
N ILE A 44 2.36 -1.67 2.63
CA ILE A 44 2.02 -2.52 3.75
C ILE A 44 3.24 -2.62 4.66
N VAL A 45 3.07 -2.25 5.92
CA VAL A 45 4.13 -2.33 6.93
C VAL A 45 3.91 -3.60 7.73
N VAL A 46 4.90 -4.49 7.72
CA VAL A 46 4.79 -5.79 8.40
C VAL A 46 5.84 -5.92 9.50
N ASP A 47 5.60 -6.88 10.39
CA ASP A 47 6.57 -7.23 11.43
C ASP A 47 7.73 -8.01 10.81
N GLY A 48 8.84 -8.03 11.52
CA GLY A 48 9.96 -8.88 11.17
C GLY A 48 11.17 -8.13 10.66
N LYS A 49 12.16 -8.91 10.25
CA LYS A 49 13.42 -8.45 9.66
C LYS A 49 13.72 -9.36 8.49
N ASP A 50 14.52 -8.85 7.56
CA ASP A 50 14.99 -9.66 6.43
C ASP A 50 13.86 -10.37 5.70
N ILE A 51 12.80 -9.62 5.44
CA ILE A 51 11.63 -10.16 4.74
C ILE A 51 11.95 -10.39 3.26
N GLU A 52 11.22 -11.30 2.64
CA GLU A 52 11.35 -11.54 1.21
C GLU A 52 10.36 -10.65 0.47
N HIS A 53 10.79 -9.46 0.13
CA HIS A 53 9.94 -8.42 -0.44
C HIS A 53 9.16 -8.87 -1.67
N TYR A 54 9.83 -9.54 -2.58
CA TYR A 54 9.17 -9.98 -3.82
C TYR A 54 8.05 -10.98 -3.54
N LYS A 55 8.32 -11.96 -2.70
CA LYS A 55 7.29 -12.95 -2.34
C LYS A 55 6.10 -12.31 -1.66
N LEU A 56 6.36 -11.37 -0.76
CA LEU A 56 5.29 -10.69 -0.05
C LEU A 56 4.48 -9.80 -1.00
N MET A 57 5.15 -9.13 -1.93
CA MET A 57 4.47 -8.33 -2.94
C MET A 57 3.56 -9.20 -3.81
N VAL A 58 4.06 -10.34 -4.25
CA VAL A 58 3.26 -11.29 -5.06
C VAL A 58 2.04 -11.77 -4.27
N ALA A 59 2.21 -12.06 -2.99
CA ALA A 59 1.09 -12.47 -2.14
C ALA A 59 0.00 -11.40 -2.10
N GLY A 60 0.40 -10.13 -2.06
CA GLY A 60 -0.56 -9.04 -2.07
C GLY A 60 -1.34 -8.94 -3.38
N HIS A 61 -0.66 -9.10 -4.50
CA HIS A 61 -1.33 -9.11 -5.79
C HIS A 61 -2.30 -10.28 -5.90
N LYS A 62 -1.93 -11.44 -5.38
CA LYS A 62 -2.83 -12.59 -5.36
C LYS A 62 -4.05 -12.35 -4.47
N ALA A 63 -3.83 -11.71 -3.33
CA ALA A 63 -4.91 -11.41 -2.41
C ALA A 63 -5.95 -10.48 -3.03
N LEU A 64 -5.52 -9.63 -3.95
CA LEU A 64 -6.38 -8.63 -4.57
C LEU A 64 -6.88 -9.02 -5.95
N ILE A 65 -6.77 -10.29 -6.32
CA ILE A 65 -7.34 -10.78 -7.59
C ILE A 65 -8.83 -10.48 -7.59
N GLY A 66 -9.31 -9.90 -8.68
CA GLY A 66 -10.71 -9.50 -8.81
C GLY A 66 -10.98 -8.06 -8.43
N VAL A 67 -10.08 -7.44 -7.69
CA VAL A 67 -10.17 -6.00 -7.40
C VAL A 67 -9.58 -5.28 -8.61
N ARG A 68 -10.44 -4.66 -9.40
CA ARG A 68 -10.05 -4.08 -10.70
C ARG A 68 -9.56 -2.65 -10.55
N VAL A 69 -8.40 -2.51 -9.91
CA VAL A 69 -7.77 -1.21 -9.70
C VAL A 69 -6.30 -1.37 -10.07
N PRO A 70 -5.79 -0.52 -10.98
CA PRO A 70 -4.34 -0.53 -11.24
C PRO A 70 -3.61 -0.21 -9.94
N LYS A 71 -2.61 -1.00 -9.60
CA LYS A 71 -1.97 -0.83 -8.30
C LYS A 71 -0.53 -1.28 -8.28
N ASN A 72 0.25 -0.60 -7.44
CA ASN A 72 1.58 -1.04 -7.04
C ASN A 72 1.49 -1.44 -5.58
N ILE A 73 2.14 -2.53 -5.22
CA ILE A 73 2.15 -3.02 -3.85
C ILE A 73 3.59 -3.02 -3.35
N LEU A 74 3.80 -2.36 -2.21
CA LEU A 74 5.09 -2.28 -1.55
C LEU A 74 4.93 -2.88 -0.17
N VAL A 75 5.85 -3.78 0.21
CA VAL A 75 5.83 -4.40 1.52
C VAL A 75 7.16 -4.13 2.19
N TYR A 76 7.13 -3.46 3.33
CA TYR A 76 8.32 -3.10 4.08
C TYR A 76 8.15 -3.44 5.55
N THR A 77 9.29 -3.66 6.22
CA THR A 77 9.29 -3.71 7.68
C THR A 77 9.11 -2.29 8.22
N GLN A 78 8.81 -2.17 9.51
CA GLN A 78 8.69 -0.85 10.14
C GLN A 78 10.00 -0.07 10.02
N GLU A 79 11.12 -0.75 10.23
CA GLU A 79 12.44 -0.10 10.15
C GLU A 79 12.70 0.43 8.74
N GLU A 80 12.38 -0.37 7.72
CA GLU A 80 12.56 0.07 6.34
C GLU A 80 11.66 1.25 6.00
N PHE A 81 10.41 1.20 6.43
CA PHE A 81 9.48 2.27 6.16
C PHE A 81 9.93 3.57 6.84
N ASP A 82 10.38 3.47 8.09
CA ASP A 82 10.87 4.64 8.81
C ASP A 82 12.07 5.26 8.12
N GLU A 83 13.00 4.43 7.68
CA GLU A 83 14.20 4.90 6.99
C GLU A 83 13.88 5.53 5.64
N TYR A 84 13.14 4.82 4.79
CA TYR A 84 12.85 5.30 3.45
C TYR A 84 11.97 6.54 3.47
N SER A 85 11.04 6.64 4.41
CA SER A 85 10.12 7.76 4.45
C SER A 85 10.76 9.07 4.92
N GLU A 86 12.01 9.04 5.36
CA GLU A 86 12.76 10.25 5.67
C GLU A 86 13.37 10.90 4.44
N ASP A 87 13.52 10.15 3.37
CA ASP A 87 14.13 10.63 2.13
C ASP A 87 13.05 11.10 1.17
N GLN A 88 13.02 12.41 0.90
CA GLN A 88 12.02 13.04 0.05
C GLN A 88 11.96 12.48 -1.36
N SER A 89 13.02 11.83 -1.81
CA SER A 89 13.06 11.28 -3.17
C SER A 89 12.37 9.93 -3.28
N THR A 90 11.93 9.34 -2.18
CA THR A 90 11.35 8.01 -2.20
C THR A 90 9.83 8.06 -2.30
N LEU A 91 9.27 6.96 -2.84
CA LEU A 91 7.82 6.78 -2.86
C LEU A 91 7.28 6.65 -1.43
N SER A 92 8.05 6.04 -0.53
CA SER A 92 7.64 5.93 0.87
C SER A 92 7.40 7.28 1.51
N TYR A 93 8.24 8.26 1.21
CA TYR A 93 8.04 9.62 1.71
C TYR A 93 6.69 10.18 1.20
N SER A 94 6.45 10.04 -0.10
CA SER A 94 5.20 10.56 -0.68
C SER A 94 3.97 9.87 -0.09
N ILE A 95 4.05 8.58 0.12
CA ILE A 95 2.94 7.82 0.70
C ILE A 95 2.68 8.27 2.13
N LYS A 96 3.74 8.42 2.93
CA LYS A 96 3.60 8.82 4.32
C LYS A 96 3.00 10.22 4.47
N HIS A 97 3.44 11.15 3.64
CA HIS A 97 3.06 12.56 3.79
C HIS A 97 1.79 12.94 3.02
N TYR A 98 1.51 12.28 1.91
CA TYR A 98 0.39 12.65 1.04
C TYR A 98 -0.65 11.56 0.89
N GLY A 99 -0.33 10.35 1.31
CA GLY A 99 -1.26 9.23 1.26
C GLY A 99 -2.15 9.20 2.49
N LYS A 100 -2.97 8.18 2.55
CA LYS A 100 -3.89 7.95 3.65
C LYS A 100 -3.56 6.63 4.33
N ARG A 101 -3.47 6.64 5.66
CA ARG A 101 -3.34 5.40 6.40
C ARG A 101 -4.73 4.79 6.54
N ILE A 102 -4.97 3.67 5.87
CA ILE A 102 -6.27 3.05 5.86
C ILE A 102 -6.42 1.97 6.93
N TYR A 103 -5.32 1.55 7.55
CA TYR A 103 -5.35 0.55 8.61
C TYR A 103 -4.17 0.73 9.55
N ALA A 104 -4.42 0.57 10.82
CA ALA A 104 -3.39 0.49 11.86
C ALA A 104 -3.81 -0.55 12.87
N ARG A 105 -2.91 -1.50 13.14
CA ARG A 105 -3.16 -2.53 14.15
C ARG A 105 -3.11 -1.93 15.54
N ALA A 106 -4.07 -2.28 16.33
CA ALA A 106 -4.13 -1.79 17.71
C ALA A 106 -3.00 -2.36 18.56
#